data_c4be6adf54949b2831440f20a1ee1e50
#
_entry.id   c4be6adf54949b2831440f20a1ee1e50
#
_cell.length_a   1.000
_cell.length_b   1.000
_cell.length_c   1.000
_cell.angle_alpha   90.00
_cell.angle_beta   90.00
_cell.angle_gamma   90.00
#
_symmetry.space_group_name_H-M   'P 1'
#
loop_
_entity.id
_entity.type
_entity.pdbx_description
1 polymer ?
#
loop_
_entity_poly.entity_id
_entity_poly.type
_entity_poly.pdbx_seq_one_letter_code
_entity_poly.pdbx_strand_id
1 'polypeptide(L)'
;DSIGRESNVYTTTVRTDTYKLPTISVTTSATENSITVRVNATPGDGNIVSYHYSRDDGSNYTSSPNNSYTFDGLTSGTTYYLKVYVTDSNGRTSTVATRTQATTYVNPSVSRVTASNITSDSVTINVTASGGSNSISRYYYSSNNGSTWVNSTSSSYTFTNLSPETTYNFKVYVTDTAGHSSTQKGVSATTNEPTLAELCSGKTFANCIKENVYTSDGVNDLYLHDGVGTYRSLEAGDNSYRFSGANPNNYVCFGSTVATCPSDNLYRIIGVFGNQVKLIKYDYASISVLGSHYDGITIPNAEYYKGDLSYIPCYYWSGSSSNDNNTDVNTWSESQLNTVNLNTNYLNNIGSTWSSKIATTRWKVGGNTYDNLYRDATVQTSYQYEIKSPAESTTYNAKIGLMYLSDYGYATSPENWNEYMMHLNYVINNNWMYMGVDEWTITRRSGTPSGFAFYITQDGSVDFFGVKYRKTGIRPTFYLNSDVELESGTGSASDPYRLVV
;
A
#
# COMPACT_ATOMS: atom_id res chain seq x y z
N ASP A 1 -67.26 92.51 -50.31
CA ASP A 1 -68.59 92.93 -49.85
C ASP A 1 -69.51 93.02 -51.08
N SER A 2 -70.76 93.31 -50.85
CA SER A 2 -71.80 93.36 -51.87
C SER A 2 -71.60 94.48 -52.93
N ILE A 3 -70.62 95.34 -52.77
CA ILE A 3 -70.23 96.42 -53.67
C ILE A 3 -68.84 96.30 -54.24
N GLY A 4 -68.32 94.97 -54.31
CA GLY A 4 -67.10 94.66 -55.04
C GLY A 4 -65.81 95.10 -54.33
N ARG A 5 -65.83 95.33 -53.04
CA ARG A 5 -64.59 95.64 -52.31
C ARG A 5 -63.96 94.35 -51.75
N GLU A 6 -62.72 94.08 -52.10
CA GLU A 6 -61.94 92.98 -51.57
C GLU A 6 -61.30 93.36 -50.23
N SER A 7 -61.29 92.43 -49.30
CA SER A 7 -60.52 92.53 -48.09
C SER A 7 -59.03 92.35 -48.37
N ASN A 8 -58.17 93.00 -47.61
CA ASN A 8 -56.75 92.74 -47.68
C ASN A 8 -56.45 91.23 -47.29
N VAL A 9 -55.77 90.56 -48.13
CA VAL A 9 -55.27 89.21 -47.82
C VAL A 9 -54.10 89.35 -46.85
N TYR A 10 -54.28 88.84 -45.64
CA TYR A 10 -53.19 88.70 -44.69
C TYR A 10 -52.58 87.30 -44.89
N THR A 11 -51.33 87.27 -45.33
CA THR A 11 -50.53 86.00 -45.43
C THR A 11 -49.75 85.87 -44.13
N THR A 12 -50.10 84.91 -43.31
CA THR A 12 -49.28 84.50 -42.12
C THR A 12 -48.38 83.36 -42.54
N THR A 13 -47.05 83.56 -42.47
CA THR A 13 -46.10 82.48 -42.64
C THR A 13 -45.91 81.75 -41.30
N VAL A 14 -46.52 80.57 -41.20
CA VAL A 14 -46.27 79.68 -40.05
C VAL A 14 -44.98 78.96 -40.29
N ARG A 15 -43.95 79.28 -39.57
CA ARG A 15 -42.68 78.47 -39.55
C ARG A 15 -42.91 77.26 -38.60
N THR A 16 -42.81 76.09 -39.11
CA THR A 16 -42.66 74.87 -38.28
C THR A 16 -41.21 74.84 -37.81
N ASP A 17 -40.98 75.09 -36.53
CA ASP A 17 -39.66 74.95 -35.98
C ASP A 17 -39.23 73.46 -36.00
N THR A 18 -38.17 73.13 -36.79
CA THR A 18 -37.54 71.87 -36.75
C THR A 18 -36.66 71.82 -35.51
N TYR A 19 -37.13 71.20 -34.47
CA TYR A 19 -36.35 71.01 -33.24
C TYR A 19 -35.54 69.72 -33.29
N LYS A 20 -34.36 69.70 -32.63
CA LYS A 20 -33.46 68.53 -32.51
C LYS A 20 -33.85 67.77 -31.25
N LEU A 21 -34.17 66.47 -31.43
CA LEU A 21 -34.42 65.54 -30.33
C LEU A 21 -33.07 65.01 -29.73
N PRO A 22 -33.06 64.62 -28.43
CA PRO A 22 -31.92 63.94 -27.85
C PRO A 22 -31.70 62.58 -28.53
N THR A 23 -30.42 62.17 -28.59
CA THR A 23 -30.01 60.83 -29.11
C THR A 23 -29.29 60.07 -28.02
N ILE A 24 -29.36 58.73 -28.04
CA ILE A 24 -28.75 57.85 -27.05
C ILE A 24 -27.97 56.70 -27.69
N SER A 25 -26.92 56.26 -27.00
CA SER A 25 -26.30 54.96 -27.14
C SER A 25 -26.27 54.23 -25.78
N VAL A 26 -26.40 52.92 -25.78
CA VAL A 26 -26.57 52.10 -24.58
C VAL A 26 -25.49 51.04 -24.55
N THR A 27 -24.86 50.87 -23.39
CA THR A 27 -23.96 49.74 -23.09
C THR A 27 -24.50 49.01 -21.86
N THR A 28 -24.23 47.69 -21.80
CA THR A 28 -24.67 46.85 -20.69
C THR A 28 -23.53 46.03 -20.13
N SER A 29 -23.56 45.77 -18.84
CA SER A 29 -22.74 44.77 -18.18
C SER A 29 -23.63 43.90 -17.29
N ALA A 30 -23.37 42.59 -17.25
CA ALA A 30 -24.18 41.65 -16.47
C ALA A 30 -23.35 40.97 -15.40
N THR A 31 -23.98 40.62 -14.30
CA THR A 31 -23.51 39.72 -13.27
C THR A 31 -24.39 38.46 -13.25
N GLU A 32 -24.25 37.64 -12.23
CA GLU A 32 -25.12 36.45 -12.04
C GLU A 32 -26.60 36.88 -11.81
N ASN A 33 -26.84 37.96 -11.11
CA ASN A 33 -28.18 38.37 -10.67
C ASN A 33 -28.48 39.84 -10.89
N SER A 34 -27.68 40.58 -11.67
CA SER A 34 -27.92 41.95 -12.01
C SER A 34 -27.48 42.31 -13.42
N ILE A 35 -28.09 43.37 -13.98
CA ILE A 35 -27.67 43.99 -15.24
C ILE A 35 -27.58 45.51 -15.00
N THR A 36 -26.42 46.06 -15.27
CA THR A 36 -26.18 47.50 -15.26
C THR A 36 -26.29 48.03 -16.69
N VAL A 37 -27.17 49.02 -16.87
CA VAL A 37 -27.35 49.74 -18.11
C VAL A 37 -26.70 51.10 -17.99
N ARG A 38 -25.85 51.49 -18.94
CA ARG A 38 -25.23 52.82 -19.05
C ARG A 38 -25.67 53.48 -20.33
N VAL A 39 -26.09 54.72 -20.22
CA VAL A 39 -26.59 55.54 -21.31
C VAL A 39 -25.60 56.67 -21.60
N ASN A 40 -25.17 56.79 -22.84
CA ASN A 40 -24.51 57.96 -23.34
C ASN A 40 -25.54 58.76 -24.16
N ALA A 41 -25.98 59.86 -23.61
CA ALA A 41 -27.00 60.72 -24.22
C ALA A 41 -26.38 62.01 -24.75
N THR A 42 -26.74 62.37 -25.99
CA THR A 42 -26.40 63.67 -26.59
C THR A 42 -27.67 64.54 -26.57
N PRO A 43 -27.64 65.69 -25.88
CA PRO A 43 -28.78 66.62 -25.86
C PRO A 43 -29.19 67.11 -27.26
N GLY A 44 -30.49 67.36 -27.42
CA GLY A 44 -31.01 68.13 -28.57
C GLY A 44 -30.97 69.60 -28.29
N ASP A 45 -32.14 70.25 -28.37
CA ASP A 45 -32.29 71.65 -28.05
C ASP A 45 -32.59 71.93 -26.54
N GLY A 46 -32.79 70.86 -25.73
CA GLY A 46 -32.99 70.91 -24.30
C GLY A 46 -31.96 69.97 -23.58
N ASN A 47 -31.60 70.32 -22.32
CA ASN A 47 -30.73 69.48 -21.49
C ASN A 47 -31.44 68.18 -21.09
N ILE A 48 -30.71 67.05 -20.96
CA ILE A 48 -31.27 65.82 -20.45
C ILE A 48 -31.59 65.94 -18.97
N VAL A 49 -32.84 65.66 -18.59
CA VAL A 49 -33.36 65.80 -17.20
C VAL A 49 -33.73 64.40 -16.60
N SER A 50 -34.06 63.43 -17.41
CA SER A 50 -34.44 62.12 -16.90
C SER A 50 -34.06 61.01 -17.89
N TYR A 51 -33.68 59.85 -17.31
CA TYR A 51 -33.39 58.58 -18.00
C TYR A 51 -34.47 57.58 -17.59
N HIS A 52 -35.00 56.81 -18.54
CA HIS A 52 -36.06 55.83 -18.30
C HIS A 52 -35.59 54.45 -18.74
N TYR A 53 -35.53 53.50 -17.80
CA TYR A 53 -34.98 52.17 -17.98
C TYR A 53 -36.07 51.10 -17.89
N SER A 54 -36.05 50.15 -18.78
CA SER A 54 -36.93 48.98 -18.80
C SER A 54 -36.15 47.71 -18.95
N ARG A 55 -36.55 46.64 -18.24
CA ARG A 55 -35.99 45.27 -18.34
C ARG A 55 -36.95 44.24 -18.97
N ASP A 56 -38.16 44.71 -19.33
CA ASP A 56 -39.28 43.90 -19.83
C ASP A 56 -39.79 44.36 -21.20
N ASP A 57 -38.81 44.70 -22.09
CA ASP A 57 -39.03 45.17 -23.46
C ASP A 57 -39.93 46.41 -23.54
N GLY A 58 -39.88 47.28 -22.52
CA GLY A 58 -40.63 48.53 -22.48
C GLY A 58 -42.04 48.43 -21.91
N SER A 59 -42.40 47.31 -21.29
CA SER A 59 -43.70 47.17 -20.62
C SER A 59 -43.80 48.05 -19.37
N ASN A 60 -42.68 48.19 -18.62
CA ASN A 60 -42.56 49.04 -17.46
C ASN A 60 -41.25 49.83 -17.48
N TYR A 61 -41.25 51.08 -17.03
CA TYR A 61 -40.06 51.91 -16.96
C TYR A 61 -39.83 52.42 -15.54
N THR A 62 -38.56 52.41 -15.13
CA THR A 62 -38.06 53.07 -13.94
C THR A 62 -37.34 54.36 -14.36
N SER A 63 -37.72 55.51 -13.78
CA SER A 63 -37.09 56.80 -14.06
C SER A 63 -35.97 57.10 -13.08
N SER A 64 -34.87 57.69 -13.55
CA SER A 64 -33.73 58.11 -12.77
C SER A 64 -33.10 59.39 -13.33
N PRO A 65 -32.55 60.27 -12.50
CA PRO A 65 -31.72 61.37 -13.00
C PRO A 65 -30.35 60.95 -13.46
N ASN A 66 -29.91 59.71 -13.11
CA ASN A 66 -28.60 59.17 -13.42
C ASN A 66 -28.59 58.48 -14.78
N ASN A 67 -27.47 58.61 -15.49
CA ASN A 67 -27.22 57.97 -16.78
C ASN A 67 -26.82 56.47 -16.67
N SER A 68 -26.91 55.91 -15.45
CA SER A 68 -26.66 54.47 -15.19
C SER A 68 -27.74 53.98 -14.23
N TYR A 69 -28.24 52.75 -14.51
CA TYR A 69 -29.19 52.04 -13.65
C TYR A 69 -28.86 50.55 -13.58
N THR A 70 -28.92 49.97 -12.39
CA THR A 70 -28.72 48.55 -12.18
C THR A 70 -30.05 47.88 -11.82
N PHE A 71 -30.43 46.89 -12.57
CA PHE A 71 -31.50 45.94 -12.25
C PHE A 71 -30.93 44.81 -11.43
N ASP A 72 -31.29 44.70 -10.16
CA ASP A 72 -30.89 43.65 -9.24
C ASP A 72 -31.99 42.58 -9.10
N GLY A 73 -31.61 41.40 -8.47
CA GLY A 73 -32.54 40.31 -8.20
C GLY A 73 -33.00 39.57 -9.47
N LEU A 74 -32.20 39.61 -10.51
CA LEU A 74 -32.48 38.93 -11.76
C LEU A 74 -32.19 37.43 -11.64
N THR A 75 -32.86 36.61 -12.46
CA THR A 75 -32.64 35.18 -12.56
C THR A 75 -31.34 34.90 -13.32
N SER A 76 -30.46 34.08 -12.76
CA SER A 76 -29.22 33.65 -13.37
C SER A 76 -29.47 32.93 -14.70
N GLY A 77 -28.58 33.13 -15.66
CA GLY A 77 -28.66 32.49 -16.99
C GLY A 77 -29.83 32.97 -17.87
N THR A 78 -30.45 34.09 -17.54
CA THR A 78 -31.65 34.58 -18.20
C THR A 78 -31.34 35.80 -19.06
N THR A 79 -31.89 35.81 -20.30
CA THR A 79 -31.79 36.96 -21.20
C THR A 79 -32.92 37.96 -20.95
N TYR A 80 -32.55 39.22 -20.69
CA TYR A 80 -33.46 40.35 -20.50
C TYR A 80 -33.37 41.26 -21.70
N TYR A 81 -34.56 41.77 -22.14
CA TYR A 81 -34.66 42.70 -23.21
C TYR A 81 -34.82 44.09 -22.61
N LEU A 82 -33.84 44.95 -22.87
CA LEU A 82 -33.71 46.26 -22.25
C LEU A 82 -34.15 47.34 -23.25
N LYS A 83 -34.93 48.29 -22.79
CA LYS A 83 -35.25 49.52 -23.51
C LYS A 83 -34.95 50.74 -22.67
N VAL A 84 -34.41 51.75 -23.32
CA VAL A 84 -34.07 53.03 -22.67
C VAL A 84 -34.51 54.20 -23.53
N TYR A 85 -35.00 55.22 -22.92
CA TYR A 85 -35.15 56.55 -23.52
C TYR A 85 -34.78 57.62 -22.51
N VAL A 86 -34.53 58.85 -23.02
CA VAL A 86 -34.26 60.04 -22.18
C VAL A 86 -35.27 61.10 -22.48
N THR A 87 -35.49 61.94 -21.47
CA THR A 87 -36.36 63.13 -21.60
C THR A 87 -35.54 64.40 -21.38
N ASP A 88 -35.68 65.40 -22.25
CA ASP A 88 -35.04 66.72 -22.11
C ASP A 88 -35.85 67.70 -21.29
N SER A 89 -35.26 68.86 -20.99
CA SER A 89 -35.91 69.98 -20.22
C SER A 89 -37.14 70.60 -20.90
N ASN A 90 -37.37 70.27 -22.17
CA ASN A 90 -38.54 70.71 -22.93
C ASN A 90 -39.66 69.67 -22.99
N GLY A 91 -39.47 68.49 -22.25
CA GLY A 91 -40.42 67.39 -22.22
C GLY A 91 -40.36 66.48 -23.44
N ARG A 92 -39.31 66.61 -24.25
CA ARG A 92 -39.14 65.79 -25.48
C ARG A 92 -38.34 64.52 -25.17
N THR A 93 -38.68 63.44 -25.82
CA THR A 93 -38.00 62.17 -25.63
C THR A 93 -37.04 61.84 -26.81
N SER A 94 -36.02 61.06 -26.53
CA SER A 94 -35.17 60.46 -27.58
C SER A 94 -36.05 59.63 -28.53
N THR A 95 -35.69 59.62 -29.81
CA THR A 95 -36.34 58.73 -30.78
C THR A 95 -36.11 57.30 -30.36
N VAL A 96 -37.19 56.54 -30.21
CA VAL A 96 -37.28 55.09 -29.95
C VAL A 96 -36.22 54.56 -28.99
N ALA A 97 -36.65 54.11 -27.84
CA ALA A 97 -35.80 53.31 -26.92
C ALA A 97 -35.09 52.21 -27.68
N THR A 98 -33.76 52.27 -27.74
CA THR A 98 -32.94 51.29 -28.40
C THR A 98 -33.15 49.95 -27.68
N ARG A 99 -33.72 48.95 -28.38
CA ARG A 99 -33.85 47.61 -27.82
C ARG A 99 -32.47 46.98 -27.80
N THR A 100 -31.97 46.66 -26.61
CA THR A 100 -30.76 45.90 -26.41
C THR A 100 -31.07 44.66 -25.58
N GLN A 101 -30.19 43.69 -25.55
CA GLN A 101 -30.34 42.52 -24.71
C GLN A 101 -29.08 42.29 -23.91
N ALA A 102 -29.24 41.76 -22.71
CA ALA A 102 -28.17 41.30 -21.88
C ALA A 102 -28.58 39.99 -21.16
N THR A 103 -27.66 39.08 -21.02
CA THR A 103 -27.90 37.80 -20.36
C THR A 103 -27.11 37.79 -19.07
N THR A 104 -27.78 37.52 -17.95
CA THR A 104 -27.10 37.17 -16.69
C THR A 104 -26.35 35.86 -16.85
N TYR A 105 -25.21 35.73 -16.18
CA TYR A 105 -24.45 34.47 -16.31
C TYR A 105 -24.75 33.52 -15.16
N VAL A 106 -24.41 32.23 -15.37
CA VAL A 106 -24.39 31.19 -14.34
C VAL A 106 -22.95 31.04 -13.88
N ASN A 107 -22.71 31.22 -12.58
CA ASN A 107 -21.37 30.97 -12.01
C ASN A 107 -20.95 29.49 -12.13
N PRO A 108 -19.66 29.20 -12.20
CA PRO A 108 -19.18 27.85 -12.04
C PRO A 108 -19.57 27.28 -10.68
N SER A 109 -19.74 25.97 -10.61
CA SER A 109 -20.16 25.29 -9.37
C SER A 109 -19.43 23.96 -9.19
N VAL A 110 -19.13 23.60 -7.93
CA VAL A 110 -18.62 22.27 -7.54
C VAL A 110 -19.79 21.49 -6.93
N SER A 111 -20.23 20.43 -7.63
CA SER A 111 -21.32 19.58 -7.17
C SER A 111 -20.87 18.50 -6.19
N ARG A 112 -19.66 17.92 -6.41
CA ARG A 112 -19.13 16.83 -5.58
C ARG A 112 -17.61 16.93 -5.45
N VAL A 113 -17.10 16.60 -4.25
CA VAL A 113 -15.69 16.37 -3.96
C VAL A 113 -15.57 15.03 -3.22
N THR A 114 -14.67 14.16 -3.66
CA THR A 114 -14.41 12.88 -3.02
C THR A 114 -12.91 12.65 -2.88
N ALA A 115 -12.52 11.94 -1.80
CA ALA A 115 -11.19 11.42 -1.61
C ALA A 115 -11.12 9.95 -2.07
N SER A 116 -10.00 9.55 -2.66
CA SER A 116 -9.71 8.17 -3.09
C SER A 116 -8.19 7.94 -3.09
N ASN A 117 -7.77 6.69 -3.35
CA ASN A 117 -6.35 6.30 -3.38
C ASN A 117 -5.59 6.85 -2.16
N ILE A 118 -6.16 6.59 -0.97
CA ILE A 118 -5.58 7.03 0.28
C ILE A 118 -4.47 6.06 0.65
N THR A 119 -3.25 6.59 0.80
CA THR A 119 -2.08 5.88 1.30
C THR A 119 -1.65 6.46 2.65
N SER A 120 -0.50 6.05 3.16
CA SER A 120 0.10 6.63 4.36
C SER A 120 0.58 8.08 4.16
N ASP A 121 0.90 8.47 2.92
CA ASP A 121 1.52 9.74 2.58
C ASP A 121 0.79 10.52 1.48
N SER A 122 -0.31 10.01 0.95
CA SER A 122 -1.01 10.64 -0.16
C SER A 122 -2.52 10.45 -0.13
N VAL A 123 -3.23 11.42 -0.76
CA VAL A 123 -4.69 11.39 -0.96
C VAL A 123 -5.00 12.00 -2.33
N THR A 124 -5.79 11.30 -3.15
CA THR A 124 -6.31 11.82 -4.41
C THR A 124 -7.69 12.44 -4.22
N ILE A 125 -7.84 13.70 -4.61
CA ILE A 125 -9.10 14.44 -4.57
C ILE A 125 -9.70 14.48 -5.97
N ASN A 126 -10.94 14.00 -6.09
CA ASN A 126 -11.71 14.00 -7.34
C ASN A 126 -12.88 14.97 -7.24
N VAL A 127 -13.11 15.73 -8.30
CA VAL A 127 -14.07 16.84 -8.35
C VAL A 127 -15.06 16.65 -9.49
N THR A 128 -16.34 16.82 -9.18
CA THR A 128 -17.38 17.00 -10.20
C THR A 128 -17.83 18.44 -10.15
N ALA A 129 -17.67 19.18 -11.25
CA ALA A 129 -17.98 20.60 -11.33
C ALA A 129 -18.57 20.97 -12.68
N SER A 130 -19.26 22.12 -12.72
CA SER A 130 -19.77 22.78 -13.92
C SER A 130 -19.14 24.16 -14.05
N GLY A 131 -18.83 24.58 -15.26
CA GLY A 131 -18.35 25.92 -15.58
C GLY A 131 -19.46 26.99 -15.61
N GLY A 132 -20.72 26.58 -15.52
CA GLY A 132 -21.86 27.50 -15.64
C GLY A 132 -22.04 27.97 -17.11
N SER A 133 -22.05 29.27 -17.31
CA SER A 133 -22.18 29.90 -18.65
C SER A 133 -20.91 29.74 -19.52
N ASN A 134 -19.77 29.46 -18.89
CA ASN A 134 -18.47 29.33 -19.56
C ASN A 134 -17.85 27.97 -19.20
N SER A 135 -16.83 27.55 -19.95
CA SER A 135 -16.08 26.33 -19.63
C SER A 135 -15.19 26.54 -18.41
N ILE A 136 -14.95 25.46 -17.63
CA ILE A 136 -13.97 25.48 -16.54
C ILE A 136 -12.57 25.74 -17.13
N SER A 137 -11.89 26.72 -16.54
CA SER A 137 -10.50 27.05 -16.86
C SER A 137 -9.52 26.34 -15.94
N ARG A 138 -9.78 26.34 -14.62
CA ARG A 138 -8.89 25.75 -13.61
C ARG A 138 -9.66 25.21 -12.41
N TYR A 139 -9.08 24.17 -11.81
CA TYR A 139 -9.42 23.62 -10.50
C TYR A 139 -8.38 24.09 -9.49
N TYR A 140 -8.80 24.47 -8.31
CA TYR A 140 -7.94 24.87 -7.21
C TYR A 140 -8.16 23.91 -6.05
N TYR A 141 -7.08 23.35 -5.53
CA TYR A 141 -7.07 22.33 -4.47
C TYR A 141 -6.29 22.83 -3.27
N SER A 142 -6.78 22.52 -2.08
CA SER A 142 -6.13 22.81 -0.80
C SER A 142 -6.19 21.58 0.10
N SER A 143 -5.09 21.25 0.79
CA SER A 143 -5.03 20.21 1.83
C SER A 143 -5.10 20.77 3.25
N ASN A 144 -5.13 22.08 3.42
CA ASN A 144 -5.07 22.79 4.71
C ASN A 144 -6.26 23.72 4.93
N ASN A 145 -7.47 23.23 4.63
CA ASN A 145 -8.74 23.92 4.83
C ASN A 145 -8.85 25.27 4.09
N GLY A 146 -8.16 25.41 2.95
CA GLY A 146 -8.19 26.62 2.13
C GLY A 146 -7.16 27.70 2.50
N SER A 147 -6.17 27.37 3.34
CA SER A 147 -5.12 28.32 3.70
C SER A 147 -4.12 28.54 2.56
N THR A 148 -3.80 27.48 1.80
CA THR A 148 -2.98 27.57 0.59
C THR A 148 -3.63 26.77 -0.54
N TRP A 149 -3.32 27.12 -1.79
CA TRP A 149 -3.95 26.56 -2.96
C TRP A 149 -2.92 26.16 -4.03
N VAL A 150 -3.12 24.99 -4.60
CA VAL A 150 -2.50 24.56 -5.85
C VAL A 150 -3.55 24.53 -6.96
N ASN A 151 -3.17 24.75 -8.21
CA ASN A 151 -4.11 24.73 -9.32
C ASN A 151 -3.72 23.69 -10.38
N SER A 152 -4.73 23.19 -11.07
CA SER A 152 -4.62 22.19 -12.12
C SER A 152 -5.70 22.41 -13.19
N THR A 153 -5.47 21.90 -14.39
CA THR A 153 -6.52 21.77 -15.43
C THR A 153 -7.29 20.46 -15.29
N SER A 154 -6.81 19.52 -14.46
CA SER A 154 -7.46 18.24 -14.21
C SER A 154 -8.50 18.35 -13.10
N SER A 155 -9.62 17.63 -13.24
CA SER A 155 -10.63 17.42 -12.20
C SER A 155 -10.19 16.46 -11.09
N SER A 156 -8.94 16.01 -11.11
CA SER A 156 -8.33 15.18 -10.07
C SER A 156 -6.95 15.71 -9.72
N TYR A 157 -6.61 15.67 -8.42
CA TYR A 157 -5.29 16.07 -7.91
C TYR A 157 -4.87 15.18 -6.74
N THR A 158 -3.63 14.68 -6.77
CA THR A 158 -3.06 13.88 -5.69
C THR A 158 -2.12 14.73 -4.84
N PHE A 159 -2.44 14.86 -3.57
CA PHE A 159 -1.52 15.39 -2.57
C PHE A 159 -0.59 14.30 -2.10
N THR A 160 0.70 14.57 -2.05
CA THR A 160 1.76 13.67 -1.61
C THR A 160 2.54 14.29 -0.45
N ASN A 161 3.41 13.49 0.20
CA ASN A 161 4.19 13.89 1.39
C ASN A 161 3.30 14.37 2.55
N LEU A 162 2.16 13.74 2.71
CA LEU A 162 1.29 13.92 3.86
C LEU A 162 1.82 13.08 5.04
N SER A 163 1.53 13.49 6.27
CA SER A 163 1.85 12.69 7.45
C SER A 163 0.87 11.51 7.56
N PRO A 164 1.35 10.33 7.95
CA PRO A 164 0.49 9.16 8.19
C PRO A 164 -0.53 9.42 9.32
N GLU A 165 -1.60 8.62 9.36
CA GLU A 165 -2.66 8.63 10.38
C GLU A 165 -3.20 10.03 10.71
N THR A 166 -3.10 10.96 9.74
CA THR A 166 -3.44 12.36 9.93
C THR A 166 -4.67 12.73 9.12
N THR A 167 -5.64 13.37 9.77
CA THR A 167 -6.85 13.87 9.10
C THR A 167 -6.59 15.22 8.45
N TYR A 168 -6.81 15.29 7.14
CA TYR A 168 -6.72 16.49 6.32
C TYR A 168 -8.11 16.97 5.90
N ASN A 169 -8.31 18.29 5.93
CA ASN A 169 -9.52 18.94 5.43
C ASN A 169 -9.21 19.56 4.06
N PHE A 170 -9.60 18.84 3.03
CA PHE A 170 -9.42 19.29 1.65
C PHE A 170 -10.55 20.24 1.24
N LYS A 171 -10.19 21.28 0.47
CA LYS A 171 -11.15 22.18 -0.16
C LYS A 171 -10.84 22.36 -1.64
N VAL A 172 -11.89 22.60 -2.40
CA VAL A 172 -11.81 22.80 -3.85
C VAL A 172 -12.71 23.95 -4.26
N TYR A 173 -12.28 24.75 -5.21
CA TYR A 173 -13.11 25.62 -6.03
C TYR A 173 -12.62 25.59 -7.48
N VAL A 174 -13.46 26.04 -8.40
CA VAL A 174 -13.11 26.13 -9.83
C VAL A 174 -13.31 27.55 -10.35
N THR A 175 -12.57 27.90 -11.39
CA THR A 175 -12.77 29.13 -12.17
C THR A 175 -13.16 28.79 -13.60
N ASP A 176 -13.99 29.64 -14.20
CA ASP A 176 -14.33 29.57 -15.62
C ASP A 176 -13.37 30.38 -16.49
N THR A 177 -13.55 30.32 -17.81
CA THR A 177 -12.73 31.06 -18.78
C THR A 177 -12.95 32.57 -18.78
N ALA A 178 -14.02 33.06 -18.13
CA ALA A 178 -14.27 34.47 -17.90
C ALA A 178 -13.73 34.98 -16.57
N GLY A 179 -13.16 34.09 -15.72
CA GLY A 179 -12.57 34.45 -14.43
C GLY A 179 -13.52 34.38 -13.24
N HIS A 180 -14.78 33.91 -13.42
CA HIS A 180 -15.69 33.73 -12.30
C HIS A 180 -15.30 32.50 -11.49
N SER A 181 -15.54 32.55 -10.17
CA SER A 181 -15.20 31.46 -9.24
C SER A 181 -16.44 30.82 -8.65
N SER A 182 -16.38 29.50 -8.44
CA SER A 182 -17.39 28.78 -7.65
C SER A 182 -17.22 29.06 -6.15
N THR A 183 -18.25 28.74 -5.37
CA THR A 183 -18.10 28.53 -3.93
C THR A 183 -17.17 27.34 -3.66
N GLN A 184 -16.48 27.39 -2.51
CA GLN A 184 -15.62 26.31 -2.05
C GLN A 184 -16.45 25.11 -1.56
N LYS A 185 -16.02 23.89 -1.89
CA LYS A 185 -16.57 22.65 -1.35
C LYS A 185 -15.43 21.77 -0.84
N GLY A 186 -15.66 20.98 0.20
CA GLY A 186 -14.59 20.20 0.82
C GLY A 186 -14.97 18.76 1.11
N VAL A 187 -13.96 18.01 1.50
CA VAL A 187 -14.03 16.65 2.01
C VAL A 187 -12.90 16.46 3.03
N SER A 188 -13.14 15.67 4.08
CA SER A 188 -12.09 15.25 5.01
C SER A 188 -11.67 13.82 4.68
N ALA A 189 -10.38 13.53 4.78
CA ALA A 189 -9.83 12.19 4.67
C ALA A 189 -8.65 12.03 5.63
N THR A 190 -8.49 10.82 6.17
CA THR A 190 -7.36 10.46 7.04
C THR A 190 -6.43 9.56 6.25
N THR A 191 -5.14 9.88 6.22
CA THR A 191 -4.10 9.02 5.64
C THR A 191 -4.00 7.71 6.41
N ASN A 192 -3.64 6.64 5.72
CA ASN A 192 -3.51 5.31 6.32
C ASN A 192 -2.29 5.23 7.25
N GLU A 193 -2.27 4.21 8.10
CA GLU A 193 -1.06 3.75 8.75
C GLU A 193 -0.03 3.31 7.69
N PRO A 194 1.28 3.52 7.90
CA PRO A 194 2.30 3.05 6.97
C PRO A 194 2.29 1.52 6.87
N THR A 195 2.39 0.99 5.67
CA THR A 195 2.62 -0.44 5.47
C THR A 195 4.01 -0.83 5.96
N LEU A 196 4.21 -2.11 6.30
CA LEU A 196 5.53 -2.60 6.69
C LEU A 196 6.58 -2.34 5.60
N ALA A 197 6.22 -2.48 4.33
CA ALA A 197 7.11 -2.20 3.20
C ALA A 197 7.57 -0.74 3.17
N GLU A 198 6.69 0.20 3.46
CA GLU A 198 7.03 1.63 3.56
C GLU A 198 7.98 1.90 4.73
N LEU A 199 7.72 1.31 5.91
CA LEU A 199 8.59 1.41 7.09
C LEU A 199 9.97 0.79 6.87
N CYS A 200 10.06 -0.19 5.99
CA CYS A 200 11.27 -0.95 5.67
C CYS A 200 11.99 -0.44 4.41
N SER A 201 11.49 0.60 3.77
CA SER A 201 12.12 1.15 2.56
C SER A 201 13.60 1.52 2.81
N GLY A 202 14.50 0.98 1.99
CA GLY A 202 15.95 1.17 2.12
C GLY A 202 16.61 0.42 3.28
N LYS A 203 15.89 -0.50 3.94
CA LYS A 203 16.42 -1.37 4.98
C LYS A 203 16.55 -2.79 4.48
N THR A 204 17.54 -3.51 4.96
CA THR A 204 17.62 -4.96 4.74
C THR A 204 16.46 -5.67 5.44
N PHE A 205 16.03 -6.80 4.91
CA PHE A 205 14.92 -7.58 5.48
C PHE A 205 15.18 -7.97 6.94
N ALA A 206 16.42 -8.31 7.29
CA ALA A 206 16.80 -8.58 8.68
C ALA A 206 16.59 -7.37 9.60
N ASN A 207 16.99 -6.18 9.17
CA ASN A 207 16.79 -4.95 9.96
C ASN A 207 15.32 -4.54 10.00
N CYS A 208 14.60 -4.73 8.89
CA CYS A 208 13.16 -4.53 8.84
C CYS A 208 12.44 -5.34 9.94
N ILE A 209 12.73 -6.64 10.05
CA ILE A 209 12.13 -7.50 11.09
C ILE A 209 12.50 -7.02 12.49
N LYS A 210 13.78 -6.71 12.76
CA LYS A 210 14.24 -6.27 14.08
C LYS A 210 13.61 -4.96 14.54
N GLU A 211 13.41 -4.02 13.61
CA GLU A 211 13.00 -2.66 13.94
C GLU A 211 11.49 -2.43 13.85
N ASN A 212 10.77 -3.20 13.03
CA ASN A 212 9.37 -2.94 12.73
C ASN A 212 8.44 -4.14 12.98
N VAL A 213 8.96 -5.37 13.06
CA VAL A 213 8.16 -6.56 13.43
C VAL A 213 8.32 -6.87 14.91
N TYR A 214 9.55 -6.84 15.44
CA TYR A 214 9.82 -6.94 16.87
C TYR A 214 9.44 -5.62 17.54
N THR A 215 8.53 -5.67 18.51
CA THR A 215 8.09 -4.48 19.27
C THR A 215 8.38 -4.58 20.76
N SER A 216 8.35 -5.80 21.31
CA SER A 216 8.73 -6.13 22.69
C SER A 216 8.72 -7.65 22.83
N ASP A 217 9.28 -8.17 23.92
CA ASP A 217 9.29 -9.61 24.17
C ASP A 217 7.88 -10.22 24.08
N GLY A 218 7.70 -11.13 23.13
CA GLY A 218 6.49 -11.88 22.91
C GLY A 218 5.40 -11.21 22.07
N VAL A 219 5.59 -9.97 21.66
CA VAL A 219 4.67 -9.33 20.72
C VAL A 219 4.96 -9.87 19.31
N ASN A 220 3.92 -10.24 18.58
CA ASN A 220 3.99 -10.91 17.27
C ASN A 220 4.73 -12.28 17.32
N ASP A 221 4.81 -12.91 18.49
CA ASP A 221 5.49 -14.20 18.68
C ASP A 221 6.99 -14.18 18.24
N LEU A 222 7.61 -13.02 18.26
CA LEU A 222 9.03 -12.82 17.98
C LEU A 222 9.77 -12.43 19.25
N TYR A 223 10.80 -13.19 19.61
CA TYR A 223 11.54 -13.04 20.87
C TYR A 223 13.01 -12.72 20.59
N LEU A 224 13.56 -11.75 21.34
CA LEU A 224 14.98 -11.45 21.36
C LEU A 224 15.68 -12.31 22.41
N HIS A 225 16.66 -13.08 21.99
CA HIS A 225 17.44 -14.00 22.85
C HIS A 225 18.72 -13.32 23.35
N ASP A 226 18.60 -12.21 24.11
CA ASP A 226 19.71 -11.42 24.63
C ASP A 226 20.13 -11.77 26.07
N GLY A 227 19.39 -12.67 26.71
CA GLY A 227 19.60 -13.03 28.11
C GLY A 227 19.02 -12.01 29.09
N VAL A 228 18.12 -11.13 28.62
CA VAL A 228 17.40 -10.14 29.44
C VAL A 228 15.90 -10.43 29.37
N GLY A 229 15.13 -10.11 30.38
CA GLY A 229 13.69 -10.32 30.39
C GLY A 229 13.22 -11.56 31.14
N THR A 230 11.96 -11.94 30.92
CA THR A 230 11.26 -12.98 31.69
C THR A 230 11.88 -14.36 31.50
N TYR A 231 12.29 -14.69 30.27
CA TYR A 231 12.79 -16.03 29.89
C TYR A 231 14.32 -16.11 29.79
N ARG A 232 15.06 -15.10 30.30
CA ARG A 232 16.52 -14.93 30.16
C ARG A 232 17.36 -16.17 30.43
N SER A 233 16.93 -17.01 31.38
CA SER A 233 17.64 -18.24 31.74
C SER A 233 17.38 -19.41 30.77
N LEU A 234 16.39 -19.28 29.90
CA LEU A 234 15.96 -20.30 28.95
C LEU A 234 16.35 -19.95 27.52
N GLU A 235 16.78 -18.72 27.27
CA GLU A 235 17.14 -18.19 25.96
C GLU A 235 18.47 -18.74 25.43
N ALA A 236 18.68 -18.60 24.13
CA ALA A 236 19.95 -18.93 23.47
C ALA A 236 21.11 -18.03 23.90
N GLY A 237 20.83 -16.78 24.31
CA GLY A 237 21.84 -15.79 24.68
C GLY A 237 22.82 -15.49 23.54
N ASP A 238 22.31 -15.32 22.32
CA ASP A 238 23.08 -15.09 21.10
C ASP A 238 22.65 -13.83 20.34
N ASN A 239 21.77 -13.02 20.93
CA ASN A 239 21.16 -11.83 20.36
C ASN A 239 20.41 -12.12 19.05
N SER A 240 19.93 -13.34 18.85
CA SER A 240 19.04 -13.66 17.74
C SER A 240 17.60 -13.28 18.07
N TYR A 241 16.82 -13.00 17.03
CA TYR A 241 15.36 -12.84 17.08
C TYR A 241 14.75 -14.13 16.54
N ARG A 242 13.91 -14.83 17.31
CA ARG A 242 13.33 -16.12 16.90
C ARG A 242 11.82 -16.09 17.04
N PHE A 243 11.14 -16.63 16.02
CA PHE A 243 9.71 -16.83 16.06
C PHE A 243 9.35 -18.09 16.85
N SER A 244 8.37 -17.96 17.73
CA SER A 244 7.90 -19.02 18.63
C SER A 244 6.38 -19.03 18.76
N GLY A 245 5.79 -20.03 19.40
CA GLY A 245 4.35 -20.13 19.61
C GLY A 245 3.63 -21.00 18.61
N ALA A 246 2.31 -20.96 18.60
CA ALA A 246 1.47 -21.87 17.83
C ALA A 246 1.44 -21.55 16.33
N ASN A 247 1.34 -20.28 15.97
CA ASN A 247 1.25 -19.87 14.56
C ASN A 247 1.60 -18.39 14.36
N PRO A 248 2.87 -18.00 14.50
CA PRO A 248 3.32 -16.64 14.27
C PRO A 248 3.15 -16.21 12.81
N ASN A 249 3.07 -14.89 12.58
CA ASN A 249 3.06 -14.29 11.25
C ASN A 249 4.49 -14.21 10.69
N ASN A 250 5.03 -15.31 10.24
CA ASN A 250 6.41 -15.46 9.77
C ASN A 250 6.53 -16.14 8.41
N TYR A 251 5.46 -16.06 7.58
CA TYR A 251 5.46 -16.68 6.25
C TYR A 251 6.20 -15.81 5.22
N VAL A 252 6.95 -16.46 4.33
CA VAL A 252 7.71 -15.84 3.23
C VAL A 252 7.40 -16.56 1.93
N CYS A 253 7.15 -15.83 0.86
CA CYS A 253 7.11 -16.36 -0.50
C CYS A 253 8.50 -16.27 -1.11
N PHE A 254 9.16 -17.42 -1.34
CA PHE A 254 10.50 -17.48 -1.88
C PHE A 254 10.55 -18.43 -3.10
N GLY A 255 11.12 -17.98 -4.20
CA GLY A 255 11.16 -18.74 -5.45
C GLY A 255 10.03 -18.39 -6.44
N SER A 256 9.18 -17.41 -6.13
CA SER A 256 8.07 -16.99 -7.00
C SER A 256 7.73 -15.51 -6.82
N THR A 257 7.40 -14.85 -7.94
CA THR A 257 6.92 -13.46 -8.00
C THR A 257 5.42 -13.36 -8.32
N VAL A 258 4.70 -14.47 -8.50
CA VAL A 258 3.26 -14.43 -8.80
C VAL A 258 2.46 -13.92 -7.60
N ALA A 259 1.38 -13.19 -7.87
CA ALA A 259 0.60 -12.48 -6.84
C ALA A 259 0.14 -13.40 -5.69
N THR A 260 -0.39 -14.59 -6.00
CA THR A 260 -0.67 -15.62 -4.98
C THR A 260 0.54 -16.53 -4.85
N CYS A 261 1.12 -16.63 -3.64
CA CYS A 261 2.27 -17.49 -3.43
C CYS A 261 1.91 -18.97 -3.64
N PRO A 262 2.60 -19.69 -4.56
CA PRO A 262 2.39 -21.11 -4.69
C PRO A 262 2.80 -21.85 -3.41
N SER A 263 2.12 -22.91 -3.05
CA SER A 263 2.42 -23.71 -1.85
C SER A 263 3.86 -24.23 -1.81
N ASP A 264 4.40 -24.62 -2.97
CA ASP A 264 5.79 -25.05 -3.08
C ASP A 264 6.84 -23.95 -2.87
N ASN A 265 6.41 -22.68 -2.93
CA ASN A 265 7.25 -21.51 -2.71
C ASN A 265 7.02 -20.85 -1.33
N LEU A 266 6.23 -21.49 -0.47
CA LEU A 266 5.96 -20.98 0.86
C LEU A 266 7.02 -21.47 1.85
N TYR A 267 7.58 -20.52 2.58
CA TYR A 267 8.58 -20.72 3.63
C TYR A 267 8.14 -20.05 4.92
N ARG A 268 8.82 -20.35 6.01
CA ARG A 268 8.63 -19.67 7.29
C ARG A 268 9.98 -19.18 7.83
N ILE A 269 9.97 -18.06 8.53
CA ILE A 269 11.15 -17.51 9.17
C ILE A 269 11.37 -18.22 10.50
N ILE A 270 12.52 -18.86 10.68
CA ILE A 270 12.96 -19.36 11.99
C ILE A 270 13.35 -18.17 12.87
N GLY A 271 14.12 -17.24 12.30
CA GLY A 271 14.58 -16.07 13.03
C GLY A 271 15.55 -15.20 12.25
N VAL A 272 16.05 -14.18 12.93
CA VAL A 272 17.12 -13.30 12.46
C VAL A 272 18.37 -13.55 13.29
N PHE A 273 19.44 -13.97 12.64
CA PHE A 273 20.72 -14.31 13.24
C PHE A 273 21.79 -13.33 12.74
N GLY A 274 22.20 -12.41 13.61
CA GLY A 274 23.04 -11.29 13.19
C GLY A 274 22.26 -10.39 12.18
N ASN A 275 22.70 -10.37 10.93
CA ASN A 275 22.10 -9.62 9.83
C ASN A 275 21.50 -10.53 8.73
N GLN A 276 21.24 -11.79 9.05
CA GLN A 276 20.70 -12.76 8.12
C GLN A 276 19.37 -13.35 8.63
N VAL A 277 18.39 -13.48 7.75
CA VAL A 277 17.12 -14.17 8.02
C VAL A 277 17.27 -15.64 7.70
N LYS A 278 16.92 -16.52 8.62
CA LYS A 278 16.91 -17.98 8.44
C LYS A 278 15.52 -18.45 8.09
N LEU A 279 15.42 -19.13 6.95
CA LEU A 279 14.17 -19.70 6.44
C LEU A 279 14.15 -21.21 6.53
N ILE A 280 12.95 -21.78 6.70
CA ILE A 280 12.66 -23.20 6.52
C ILE A 280 11.50 -23.34 5.56
N LYS A 281 11.54 -24.32 4.66
CA LYS A 281 10.39 -24.61 3.78
C LYS A 281 9.15 -24.91 4.62
N TYR A 282 7.99 -24.37 4.23
CA TYR A 282 6.74 -24.57 4.97
C TYR A 282 6.31 -26.03 5.00
N ASP A 283 6.33 -26.69 3.84
CA ASP A 283 6.00 -28.11 3.70
C ASP A 283 7.23 -28.93 3.31
N TYR A 284 7.14 -30.25 3.35
CA TYR A 284 8.22 -31.14 2.93
C TYR A 284 8.54 -30.95 1.45
N ALA A 285 9.83 -31.00 1.12
CA ALA A 285 10.27 -30.91 -0.26
C ALA A 285 9.92 -32.18 -1.02
N SER A 286 9.37 -32.06 -2.21
CA SER A 286 8.95 -33.16 -3.06
C SER A 286 10.17 -33.87 -3.74
N ILE A 287 9.94 -35.08 -4.20
CA ILE A 287 10.96 -35.83 -4.98
C ILE A 287 11.31 -35.14 -6.31
N SER A 288 10.38 -34.35 -6.87
CA SER A 288 10.64 -33.58 -8.09
C SER A 288 11.71 -32.50 -7.91
N VAL A 289 11.85 -31.95 -6.70
CA VAL A 289 12.84 -30.92 -6.40
C VAL A 289 14.11 -31.47 -5.73
N LEU A 290 14.00 -32.56 -4.96
CA LEU A 290 15.13 -33.19 -4.30
C LEU A 290 15.82 -34.29 -5.14
N GLY A 291 15.12 -34.83 -6.13
CA GLY A 291 15.56 -35.97 -6.90
C GLY A 291 15.51 -37.29 -6.12
N SER A 292 15.94 -38.38 -6.76
CA SER A 292 16.05 -39.68 -6.10
C SER A 292 17.25 -39.72 -5.14
N HIS A 293 17.20 -40.61 -4.15
CA HIS A 293 18.24 -40.69 -3.13
C HIS A 293 19.46 -41.51 -3.58
N TYR A 294 19.30 -42.44 -4.54
CA TYR A 294 20.34 -43.29 -5.07
C TYR A 294 20.28 -43.38 -6.57
N ASP A 295 21.39 -43.74 -7.23
CA ASP A 295 21.58 -43.97 -8.65
C ASP A 295 20.44 -44.73 -9.34
N GLY A 296 19.33 -44.04 -9.62
CA GLY A 296 18.17 -44.57 -10.34
C GLY A 296 17.17 -45.38 -9.50
N ILE A 297 17.36 -45.52 -8.18
CA ILE A 297 16.36 -46.15 -7.30
C ILE A 297 15.38 -45.12 -6.86
N THR A 298 14.17 -45.17 -7.37
CA THR A 298 13.02 -44.43 -6.85
C THR A 298 12.76 -44.91 -5.45
N ILE A 299 12.91 -44.01 -4.45
CA ILE A 299 12.49 -44.33 -3.09
C ILE A 299 10.96 -44.44 -3.11
N PRO A 300 10.36 -45.55 -2.68
CA PRO A 300 8.92 -45.62 -2.50
C PRO A 300 8.48 -44.47 -1.61
N ASN A 301 7.46 -43.74 -2.03
CA ASN A 301 6.83 -42.73 -1.16
C ASN A 301 6.46 -43.45 0.14
N ALA A 302 6.97 -42.97 1.27
CA ALA A 302 6.47 -43.42 2.55
C ALA A 302 5.12 -42.73 2.79
N GLU A 303 4.12 -43.52 3.09
CA GLU A 303 2.81 -43.00 3.50
C GLU A 303 2.92 -42.42 4.91
N TYR A 304 2.97 -41.12 5.03
CA TYR A 304 2.84 -40.42 6.31
C TYR A 304 1.55 -39.66 6.36
N TYR A 305 0.83 -39.84 7.45
CA TYR A 305 -0.45 -39.25 7.70
C TYR A 305 -0.31 -37.77 8.13
N LYS A 306 -0.57 -36.85 7.22
CA LYS A 306 -0.80 -35.44 7.53
C LYS A 306 -2.29 -35.10 7.37
N GLY A 307 -3.18 -35.86 8.04
CA GLY A 307 -4.62 -35.65 7.94
C GLY A 307 -5.24 -35.82 6.55
N ASP A 308 -4.46 -35.64 5.50
CA ASP A 308 -4.76 -35.92 4.11
C ASP A 308 -3.74 -36.96 3.57
N LEU A 309 -4.19 -37.91 2.79
CA LEU A 309 -3.42 -39.02 2.17
C LEU A 309 -2.33 -38.54 1.19
N SER A 310 -1.54 -37.54 1.57
CA SER A 310 -0.46 -37.04 0.74
C SER A 310 0.84 -37.78 1.05
N TYR A 311 1.39 -38.38 0.02
CA TYR A 311 2.68 -39.04 0.08
C TYR A 311 3.82 -38.04 0.25
N ILE A 312 4.60 -38.16 1.33
CA ILE A 312 5.79 -37.37 1.60
C ILE A 312 7.02 -38.19 1.20
N PRO A 313 7.87 -37.68 0.31
CA PRO A 313 9.12 -38.38 -0.02
C PRO A 313 10.06 -38.38 1.18
N CYS A 314 10.56 -39.53 1.53
CA CYS A 314 11.45 -39.71 2.66
C CYS A 314 12.85 -40.07 2.22
N TYR A 315 13.84 -39.50 2.89
CA TYR A 315 15.25 -39.66 2.57
C TYR A 315 16.04 -40.20 3.76
N TYR A 316 17.11 -40.92 3.46
CA TYR A 316 18.12 -41.22 4.46
C TYR A 316 18.94 -39.96 4.74
N TRP A 317 19.38 -39.78 5.97
CA TRP A 317 20.25 -38.66 6.33
C TRP A 317 21.63 -38.77 5.67
N SER A 318 22.21 -39.95 5.68
CA SER A 318 23.41 -40.30 4.96
C SER A 318 23.15 -41.62 4.24
N GLY A 319 23.28 -41.64 2.93
CA GLY A 319 23.16 -42.84 2.15
C GLY A 319 24.52 -43.18 1.55
N SER A 320 24.97 -44.38 1.73
CA SER A 320 25.99 -44.97 0.90
C SER A 320 25.31 -45.82 -0.15
N SER A 321 25.98 -46.02 -1.29
CA SER A 321 25.52 -46.91 -2.34
C SER A 321 25.33 -48.34 -1.78
N SER A 322 24.41 -49.07 -2.38
CA SER A 322 24.03 -50.44 -1.98
C SER A 322 25.16 -51.47 -1.92
N ASN A 323 26.40 -51.06 -2.19
CA ASN A 323 27.59 -51.90 -2.18
C ASN A 323 28.53 -51.62 -1.01
N ASP A 324 28.15 -50.73 -0.08
CA ASP A 324 29.05 -50.42 1.02
C ASP A 324 28.92 -51.39 2.18
N ASN A 325 29.94 -52.23 2.27
CA ASN A 325 30.29 -52.90 3.50
C ASN A 325 30.75 -51.94 4.60
N ASN A 326 30.46 -50.63 4.46
CA ASN A 326 31.04 -49.71 5.39
C ASN A 326 30.15 -48.60 5.83
N THR A 327 30.15 -48.60 7.11
CA THR A 327 30.15 -47.46 8.02
C THR A 327 28.91 -46.61 7.94
N ASP A 328 28.11 -46.84 8.97
CA ASP A 328 27.15 -45.87 9.50
C ASP A 328 27.87 -44.53 9.80
N VAL A 329 28.29 -43.80 8.76
CA VAL A 329 28.99 -42.52 8.95
C VAL A 329 27.98 -41.40 8.86
N ASN A 330 27.83 -40.69 9.95
CA ASN A 330 26.98 -39.49 10.04
C ASN A 330 27.80 -38.20 9.74
N THR A 331 28.65 -38.25 8.71
CA THR A 331 29.45 -37.10 8.27
C THR A 331 28.63 -36.26 7.28
N TRP A 332 28.22 -35.06 7.64
CA TRP A 332 27.38 -34.20 6.81
C TRP A 332 28.01 -33.88 5.45
N SER A 333 29.32 -33.65 5.40
CA SER A 333 30.04 -33.36 4.16
C SER A 333 29.98 -34.51 3.13
N GLU A 334 29.81 -35.75 3.58
CA GLU A 334 29.73 -36.95 2.75
C GLU A 334 28.31 -37.41 2.52
N SER A 335 27.34 -36.79 3.21
CA SER A 335 25.93 -37.11 3.08
C SER A 335 25.42 -36.80 1.66
N GLN A 336 24.79 -37.78 1.03
CA GLN A 336 24.15 -37.61 -0.27
C GLN A 336 22.96 -36.67 -0.19
N LEU A 337 22.22 -36.70 0.91
CA LEU A 337 21.17 -35.73 1.19
C LEU A 337 21.70 -34.29 1.11
N ASN A 338 22.87 -34.02 1.73
CA ASN A 338 23.50 -32.72 1.68
C ASN A 338 24.01 -32.39 0.27
N THR A 339 24.87 -33.23 -0.29
CA THR A 339 25.66 -32.86 -1.48
C THR A 339 24.85 -32.95 -2.77
N VAL A 340 24.00 -33.95 -2.90
CA VAL A 340 23.21 -34.20 -4.12
C VAL A 340 21.80 -33.57 -3.98
N ASN A 341 21.03 -33.97 -2.97
CA ASN A 341 19.63 -33.61 -2.91
C ASN A 341 19.42 -32.13 -2.56
N LEU A 342 20.11 -31.63 -1.52
CA LEU A 342 19.93 -30.23 -1.07
C LEU A 342 20.78 -29.25 -1.87
N ASN A 343 22.08 -29.45 -1.96
CA ASN A 343 22.99 -28.44 -2.52
C ASN A 343 23.27 -28.59 -4.03
N THR A 344 22.67 -29.57 -4.70
CA THR A 344 22.65 -29.67 -6.16
C THR A 344 21.23 -29.61 -6.69
N ASN A 345 20.41 -30.62 -6.44
CA ASN A 345 19.09 -30.73 -7.06
C ASN A 345 18.15 -29.62 -6.63
N TYR A 346 17.99 -29.39 -5.31
CA TYR A 346 17.10 -28.38 -4.76
C TYR A 346 17.54 -26.96 -5.15
N LEU A 347 18.83 -26.64 -5.10
CA LEU A 347 19.36 -25.34 -5.53
C LEU A 347 19.13 -25.09 -7.02
N ASN A 348 19.31 -26.10 -7.87
CA ASN A 348 19.05 -25.99 -9.30
C ASN A 348 17.56 -25.78 -9.58
N ASN A 349 16.67 -26.42 -8.81
CA ASN A 349 15.22 -26.28 -8.95
C ASN A 349 14.72 -24.89 -8.56
N ILE A 350 15.28 -24.29 -7.51
CA ILE A 350 14.97 -22.91 -7.12
C ILE A 350 15.32 -21.90 -8.23
N GLY A 351 16.29 -22.20 -9.08
CA GLY A 351 16.78 -21.34 -10.15
C GLY A 351 17.79 -20.30 -9.68
N SER A 352 18.56 -19.78 -10.65
CA SER A 352 19.73 -18.90 -10.37
C SER A 352 19.34 -17.58 -9.67
N THR A 353 18.23 -16.97 -10.05
CA THR A 353 17.75 -15.70 -9.48
C THR A 353 17.55 -15.83 -7.97
N TRP A 354 16.82 -16.86 -7.53
CA TRP A 354 16.51 -17.07 -6.13
C TRP A 354 17.66 -17.70 -5.34
N SER A 355 18.38 -18.64 -5.94
CA SER A 355 19.54 -19.26 -5.29
C SER A 355 20.68 -18.26 -5.07
N SER A 356 20.75 -17.15 -5.84
CA SER A 356 21.70 -16.05 -5.58
C SER A 356 21.38 -15.27 -4.30
N LYS A 357 20.12 -15.26 -3.85
CA LYS A 357 19.70 -14.62 -2.59
C LYS A 357 20.02 -15.48 -1.35
N ILE A 358 20.45 -16.73 -1.53
CA ILE A 358 20.80 -17.66 -0.44
C ILE A 358 22.28 -17.53 -0.12
N ALA A 359 22.58 -17.24 1.14
CA ALA A 359 23.95 -17.13 1.63
C ALA A 359 24.65 -18.51 1.70
N THR A 360 25.93 -18.52 1.39
CA THR A 360 26.78 -19.65 1.77
C THR A 360 27.09 -19.54 3.27
N THR A 361 26.60 -20.51 4.03
CA THR A 361 26.65 -20.51 5.49
C THR A 361 27.61 -21.55 6.01
N ARG A 362 28.32 -21.21 7.06
CA ARG A 362 29.17 -22.16 7.79
C ARG A 362 28.33 -22.90 8.83
N TRP A 363 27.73 -24.01 8.38
CA TRP A 363 26.93 -24.88 9.24
C TRP A 363 27.78 -25.58 10.29
N LYS A 364 27.30 -25.61 11.53
CA LYS A 364 27.90 -26.39 12.62
C LYS A 364 27.38 -27.83 12.56
N VAL A 365 28.21 -28.77 12.26
CA VAL A 365 27.85 -30.16 12.02
C VAL A 365 28.63 -31.14 12.94
N GLY A 366 29.18 -30.62 14.03
CA GLY A 366 29.90 -31.40 15.05
C GLY A 366 29.00 -32.31 15.88
N GLY A 367 27.70 -31.97 15.86
CA GLY A 367 26.68 -32.76 16.52
C GLY A 367 26.71 -32.71 18.05
N ASN A 368 25.99 -33.63 18.67
CA ASN A 368 25.81 -33.71 20.10
C ASN A 368 25.95 -35.16 20.58
N THR A 369 26.35 -35.36 21.83
CA THR A 369 26.44 -36.70 22.42
C THR A 369 25.05 -37.15 22.90
N TYR A 370 24.86 -38.47 22.98
CA TYR A 370 23.66 -39.07 23.50
C TYR A 370 23.32 -38.56 24.93
N ASP A 371 24.34 -38.59 25.80
CA ASP A 371 24.15 -38.24 27.21
C ASP A 371 23.77 -36.76 27.41
N ASN A 372 24.21 -35.91 26.49
CA ASN A 372 23.91 -34.45 26.58
C ASN A 372 22.53 -34.08 26.02
N LEU A 373 21.91 -34.94 25.16
CA LEU A 373 20.65 -34.56 24.51
C LEU A 373 19.45 -35.41 24.88
N TYR A 374 19.68 -36.65 25.30
CA TYR A 374 18.56 -37.60 25.36
C TYR A 374 17.83 -37.61 26.70
N ARG A 375 18.47 -37.34 27.84
CA ARG A 375 17.83 -37.54 29.14
C ARG A 375 17.41 -36.29 29.85
N ASP A 376 18.15 -35.20 29.72
CA ASP A 376 17.96 -34.00 30.56
C ASP A 376 18.19 -32.68 29.82
N ALA A 377 18.24 -32.68 28.48
CA ALA A 377 18.50 -31.47 27.72
C ALA A 377 17.20 -30.68 27.47
N THR A 378 17.11 -29.51 28.09
CA THR A 378 16.16 -28.45 27.71
C THR A 378 16.55 -27.87 26.36
N VAL A 379 15.68 -27.01 25.82
CA VAL A 379 15.95 -26.32 24.56
C VAL A 379 17.26 -25.53 24.61
N GLN A 380 17.51 -24.78 25.70
CA GLN A 380 18.75 -24.04 25.89
C GLN A 380 19.98 -24.95 25.98
N THR A 381 19.90 -26.05 26.72
CA THR A 381 21.00 -27.01 26.85
C THR A 381 21.33 -27.64 25.50
N SER A 382 20.29 -27.98 24.71
CA SER A 382 20.47 -28.47 23.33
C SER A 382 21.22 -27.44 22.49
N TYR A 383 20.83 -26.17 22.52
CA TYR A 383 21.51 -25.10 21.80
C TYR A 383 22.99 -24.95 22.24
N GLN A 384 23.28 -25.03 23.54
CA GLN A 384 24.65 -24.93 24.04
C GLN A 384 25.54 -26.02 23.44
N TYR A 385 25.09 -27.27 23.47
CA TYR A 385 25.89 -28.40 22.96
C TYR A 385 25.91 -28.49 21.44
N GLU A 386 24.96 -27.97 20.73
CA GLU A 386 24.84 -27.99 19.28
C GLU A 386 25.63 -26.85 18.62
N ILE A 387 25.54 -25.65 19.23
CA ILE A 387 26.00 -24.41 18.62
C ILE A 387 27.15 -23.74 19.38
N LYS A 388 27.07 -23.65 20.71
CA LYS A 388 28.08 -22.92 21.51
C LYS A 388 29.32 -23.79 21.78
N SER A 389 29.11 -25.04 22.19
CA SER A 389 30.13 -25.97 22.60
C SER A 389 29.83 -27.38 22.03
N PRO A 390 29.79 -27.54 20.70
CA PRO A 390 29.50 -28.81 20.09
C PRO A 390 30.55 -29.88 20.49
N ALA A 391 30.13 -31.13 20.50
CA ALA A 391 31.01 -32.27 20.84
C ALA A 391 32.26 -32.32 19.94
N GLU A 392 32.08 -31.91 18.68
CA GLU A 392 33.16 -31.71 17.72
C GLU A 392 33.02 -30.36 17.05
N SER A 393 34.09 -29.59 16.92
CA SER A 393 34.10 -28.29 16.27
C SER A 393 34.01 -28.35 14.73
N THR A 394 33.37 -29.39 14.20
CA THR A 394 33.23 -29.63 12.77
C THR A 394 32.22 -28.65 12.15
N THR A 395 32.59 -28.09 11.01
CA THR A 395 31.73 -27.16 10.23
C THR A 395 31.77 -27.53 8.77
N TYR A 396 30.71 -27.17 8.04
CA TYR A 396 30.61 -27.37 6.60
C TYR A 396 29.98 -26.14 5.93
N ASN A 397 30.61 -25.67 4.84
CA ASN A 397 30.08 -24.51 4.09
C ASN A 397 29.11 -25.00 3.02
N ALA A 398 27.87 -24.60 3.12
CA ALA A 398 26.82 -24.92 2.16
C ALA A 398 25.76 -23.82 2.12
N LYS A 399 24.99 -23.76 1.04
CA LYS A 399 23.83 -22.87 0.97
C LYS A 399 22.63 -23.43 1.73
N ILE A 400 22.37 -24.73 1.55
CA ILE A 400 21.21 -25.41 2.13
C ILE A 400 21.67 -26.38 3.24
N GLY A 401 20.97 -26.35 4.34
CA GLY A 401 21.05 -27.32 5.43
C GLY A 401 19.68 -27.82 5.85
N LEU A 402 19.60 -28.30 7.07
CA LEU A 402 18.37 -28.64 7.77
C LEU A 402 18.28 -27.80 9.07
N MET A 403 17.12 -27.77 9.71
CA MET A 403 16.99 -27.14 11.02
C MET A 403 17.89 -27.82 12.06
N TYR A 404 18.31 -27.07 13.06
CA TYR A 404 18.89 -27.63 14.28
C TYR A 404 17.79 -28.12 15.21
N LEU A 405 18.10 -29.02 16.14
CA LEU A 405 17.17 -29.40 17.19
C LEU A 405 16.72 -28.18 18.00
N SER A 406 17.66 -27.29 18.30
CA SER A 406 17.35 -26.06 19.03
C SER A 406 16.45 -25.10 18.25
N ASP A 407 16.45 -25.10 16.92
CA ASP A 407 15.48 -24.32 16.14
C ASP A 407 14.05 -24.82 16.40
N TYR A 408 13.87 -26.16 16.41
CA TYR A 408 12.59 -26.78 16.71
C TYR A 408 12.14 -26.52 18.16
N GLY A 409 13.06 -26.62 19.11
CA GLY A 409 12.76 -26.35 20.49
C GLY A 409 12.34 -24.90 20.75
N TYR A 410 13.06 -23.92 20.20
CA TYR A 410 12.73 -22.50 20.31
C TYR A 410 11.50 -22.09 19.51
N ALA A 411 10.98 -22.93 18.64
CA ALA A 411 9.72 -22.67 17.95
C ALA A 411 8.49 -22.89 18.85
N THR A 412 8.63 -23.50 20.02
CA THR A 412 7.57 -23.57 21.04
C THR A 412 7.39 -22.22 21.74
N SER A 413 6.20 -22.01 22.33
CA SER A 413 6.00 -20.85 23.19
C SER A 413 7.00 -20.78 24.33
N PRO A 414 7.47 -19.59 24.74
CA PRO A 414 8.58 -19.40 25.69
C PRO A 414 8.41 -20.06 27.05
N GLU A 415 7.18 -20.19 27.53
CA GLU A 415 6.85 -20.89 28.77
C GLU A 415 7.21 -22.38 28.74
N ASN A 416 7.43 -22.93 27.53
CA ASN A 416 7.77 -24.34 27.31
C ASN A 416 9.28 -24.57 27.01
N TRP A 417 10.11 -23.53 27.01
CA TRP A 417 11.55 -23.68 26.73
C TRP A 417 12.33 -24.42 27.82
N ASN A 418 11.71 -24.63 28.99
CA ASN A 418 12.24 -25.48 30.06
C ASN A 418 11.90 -26.97 29.89
N GLU A 419 11.05 -27.31 28.90
CA GLU A 419 10.75 -28.71 28.59
C GLU A 419 11.98 -29.43 28.04
N TYR A 420 12.07 -30.74 28.34
CA TYR A 420 13.09 -31.58 27.74
C TYR A 420 12.78 -31.84 26.27
N MET A 421 13.81 -31.87 25.43
CA MET A 421 13.65 -32.07 23.98
C MET A 421 12.85 -33.34 23.64
N MET A 422 13.03 -34.42 24.43
CA MET A 422 12.28 -35.65 24.27
C MET A 422 10.80 -35.57 24.67
N HIS A 423 10.41 -34.51 25.37
CA HIS A 423 9.04 -34.30 25.88
C HIS A 423 8.31 -33.20 25.14
N LEU A 424 8.86 -32.67 24.07
CA LEU A 424 8.20 -31.61 23.27
C LEU A 424 6.88 -32.06 22.63
N ASN A 425 6.62 -33.38 22.59
CA ASN A 425 5.32 -33.93 22.18
C ASN A 425 4.16 -33.50 23.11
N TYR A 426 4.43 -33.07 24.33
CA TYR A 426 3.39 -32.55 25.23
C TYR A 426 2.95 -31.12 24.88
N VAL A 427 3.73 -30.39 24.08
CA VAL A 427 3.53 -28.97 23.77
C VAL A 427 3.45 -28.69 22.26
N ILE A 428 3.17 -29.70 21.46
CA ILE A 428 3.11 -29.60 19.99
C ILE A 428 2.12 -28.55 19.49
N ASN A 429 1.02 -28.31 20.20
CA ASN A 429 0.03 -27.29 19.84
C ASN A 429 0.59 -25.85 19.96
N ASN A 430 1.70 -25.69 20.65
CA ASN A 430 2.38 -24.41 20.86
C ASN A 430 3.71 -24.35 20.09
N ASN A 431 3.93 -25.24 19.10
CA ASN A 431 5.12 -25.29 18.27
C ASN A 431 4.77 -25.21 16.79
N TRP A 432 5.01 -24.05 16.22
CA TRP A 432 4.70 -23.79 14.79
C TRP A 432 5.51 -24.64 13.81
N MET A 433 6.66 -25.18 14.24
CA MET A 433 7.49 -26.04 13.39
C MET A 433 7.05 -27.49 13.35
N TYR A 434 6.20 -27.91 14.28
CA TYR A 434 5.68 -29.29 14.29
C TYR A 434 4.75 -29.57 13.10
N MET A 435 5.02 -30.66 12.39
CA MET A 435 4.31 -31.02 11.15
C MET A 435 3.63 -32.39 11.18
N GLY A 436 3.78 -33.15 12.28
CA GLY A 436 3.15 -34.48 12.45
C GLY A 436 3.79 -35.61 11.63
N VAL A 437 5.01 -35.43 11.16
CA VAL A 437 5.76 -36.43 10.38
C VAL A 437 7.19 -36.50 10.89
N ASP A 438 7.80 -37.70 10.84
CA ASP A 438 9.21 -37.84 11.13
C ASP A 438 10.07 -36.96 10.21
N GLU A 439 10.96 -36.16 10.77
CA GLU A 439 11.73 -35.15 10.06
C GLU A 439 13.17 -35.10 10.52
N TRP A 440 14.16 -35.24 9.58
CA TRP A 440 15.56 -35.08 9.92
C TRP A 440 15.93 -33.65 10.32
N THR A 441 16.82 -33.58 11.32
CA THR A 441 17.58 -32.36 11.63
C THR A 441 19.00 -32.46 11.09
N ILE A 442 19.75 -31.36 11.08
CA ILE A 442 21.18 -31.37 10.72
C ILE A 442 22.05 -31.96 11.86
N THR A 443 21.51 -32.07 13.07
CA THR A 443 22.23 -32.46 14.27
C THR A 443 22.51 -33.94 14.26
N ARG A 444 23.77 -34.30 14.15
CA ARG A 444 24.20 -35.69 14.27
C ARG A 444 24.44 -36.08 15.73
N ARG A 445 24.36 -37.35 16.05
CA ARG A 445 24.88 -37.89 17.29
C ARG A 445 26.38 -38.12 17.14
N SER A 446 27.19 -37.49 17.96
CA SER A 446 28.65 -37.69 18.06
C SER A 446 29.00 -38.75 19.09
N GLY A 447 30.18 -39.31 18.99
CA GLY A 447 30.63 -40.43 19.81
C GLY A 447 30.40 -41.81 19.18
N THR A 448 30.69 -42.87 19.90
CA THR A 448 30.53 -44.27 19.41
C THR A 448 29.24 -44.90 19.96
N PRO A 449 28.42 -45.55 19.13
CA PRO A 449 28.58 -45.72 17.68
C PRO A 449 28.22 -44.44 16.91
N SER A 450 28.91 -44.18 15.79
CA SER A 450 28.92 -42.94 15.01
C SER A 450 27.87 -42.85 13.91
N GLY A 451 26.94 -43.74 13.79
CA GLY A 451 26.02 -43.86 12.65
C GLY A 451 24.60 -43.31 12.89
N PHE A 452 24.45 -42.32 13.75
CA PHE A 452 23.12 -41.81 14.13
C PHE A 452 22.98 -40.30 13.91
N ALA A 453 21.76 -39.85 13.58
CA ALA A 453 21.36 -38.44 13.57
C ALA A 453 20.04 -38.26 14.33
N PHE A 454 19.79 -37.04 14.79
CA PHE A 454 18.57 -36.70 15.50
C PHE A 454 17.48 -36.30 14.50
N TYR A 455 16.25 -36.61 14.85
CA TYR A 455 15.06 -36.28 14.08
C TYR A 455 13.88 -35.92 15.01
N ILE A 456 12.93 -35.19 14.47
CA ILE A 456 11.66 -34.95 15.14
C ILE A 456 10.74 -36.11 14.77
N THR A 457 10.12 -36.71 15.76
CA THR A 457 9.20 -37.84 15.57
C THR A 457 7.80 -37.34 15.14
N GLN A 458 7.01 -38.21 14.57
CA GLN A 458 5.63 -37.90 14.17
C GLN A 458 4.73 -37.44 15.33
N ASP A 459 5.09 -37.71 16.58
CA ASP A 459 4.37 -37.22 17.78
C ASP A 459 4.98 -35.92 18.34
N GLY A 460 6.05 -35.40 17.75
CA GLY A 460 6.68 -34.13 18.10
C GLY A 460 7.80 -34.23 19.13
N SER A 461 8.15 -35.42 19.61
CA SER A 461 9.33 -35.63 20.44
C SER A 461 10.62 -35.64 19.59
N VAL A 462 11.75 -35.55 20.26
CA VAL A 462 13.08 -35.67 19.64
C VAL A 462 13.60 -37.06 19.93
N ASP A 463 14.09 -37.77 18.89
CA ASP A 463 14.72 -39.06 18.99
C ASP A 463 15.94 -39.11 18.02
N PHE A 464 16.68 -40.20 18.02
CA PHE A 464 17.78 -40.44 17.08
C PHE A 464 17.64 -41.81 16.45
N PHE A 465 18.11 -41.94 15.20
CA PHE A 465 18.11 -43.23 14.50
C PHE A 465 19.31 -43.34 13.57
N GLY A 466 19.59 -44.59 13.13
CA GLY A 466 20.67 -44.88 12.19
C GLY A 466 20.45 -44.16 10.84
N VAL A 467 21.42 -43.37 10.42
CA VAL A 467 21.36 -42.46 9.26
C VAL A 467 21.03 -43.16 7.93
N LYS A 468 21.28 -44.45 7.80
CA LYS A 468 20.95 -45.26 6.62
C LYS A 468 19.79 -46.24 6.81
N TYR A 469 19.17 -46.24 8.00
CA TYR A 469 18.11 -47.20 8.29
C TYR A 469 16.73 -46.54 8.36
N ARG A 470 16.66 -45.23 8.62
CA ARG A 470 15.39 -44.48 8.70
C ARG A 470 15.32 -43.47 7.57
N LYS A 471 14.16 -43.40 6.98
CA LYS A 471 13.80 -42.36 6.01
C LYS A 471 12.81 -41.43 6.62
N THR A 472 12.99 -40.12 6.49
CA THR A 472 12.12 -39.11 7.02
C THR A 472 11.85 -38.01 5.99
N GLY A 473 10.87 -37.17 6.24
CA GLY A 473 10.59 -35.94 5.49
C GLY A 473 11.74 -34.95 5.60
N ILE A 474 11.89 -34.11 4.58
CA ILE A 474 12.95 -33.11 4.49
C ILE A 474 12.34 -31.74 4.26
N ARG A 475 12.64 -30.78 5.16
CA ARG A 475 12.39 -29.37 4.95
C ARG A 475 13.72 -28.61 4.81
N PRO A 476 14.09 -28.21 3.59
CA PRO A 476 15.29 -27.42 3.36
C PRO A 476 15.28 -26.13 4.18
N THR A 477 16.42 -25.84 4.79
CA THR A 477 16.62 -24.66 5.64
C THR A 477 17.85 -23.90 5.15
N PHE A 478 17.77 -22.56 5.11
CA PHE A 478 18.87 -21.73 4.62
C PHE A 478 18.82 -20.32 5.20
N TYR A 479 19.91 -19.59 5.06
CA TYR A 479 20.01 -18.18 5.39
C TYR A 479 19.95 -17.33 4.13
N LEU A 480 19.21 -16.23 4.19
CA LEU A 480 19.26 -15.22 3.15
C LEU A 480 20.54 -14.40 3.23
N ASN A 481 20.99 -13.86 2.10
CA ASN A 481 22.03 -12.85 2.10
C ASN A 481 21.59 -11.62 2.93
N SER A 482 22.54 -10.94 3.52
CA SER A 482 22.29 -9.82 4.41
C SER A 482 21.78 -8.56 3.70
N ASP A 483 21.84 -8.50 2.38
CA ASP A 483 21.42 -7.39 1.53
C ASP A 483 19.99 -7.55 0.96
N VAL A 484 19.32 -8.66 1.27
CA VAL A 484 17.94 -8.89 0.83
C VAL A 484 17.01 -7.88 1.47
N GLU A 485 16.12 -7.28 0.67
CA GLU A 485 15.13 -6.28 1.10
C GLU A 485 13.70 -6.84 1.01
N LEU A 486 12.78 -6.24 1.78
CA LEU A 486 11.36 -6.52 1.72
C LEU A 486 10.71 -5.72 0.58
N GLU A 487 9.92 -6.40 -0.26
CA GLU A 487 9.08 -5.76 -1.28
C GLU A 487 7.66 -5.46 -0.73
N SER A 488 7.04 -6.45 -0.09
CA SER A 488 5.65 -6.35 0.41
C SER A 488 5.30 -7.49 1.37
N GLY A 489 4.07 -7.47 1.87
CA GLY A 489 3.49 -8.53 2.69
C GLY A 489 3.57 -8.25 4.19
N THR A 490 2.71 -8.95 4.95
CA THR A 490 2.56 -8.83 6.40
C THR A 490 3.12 -10.03 7.17
N GLY A 491 3.58 -11.05 6.45
CA GLY A 491 4.07 -12.30 7.03
C GLY A 491 2.97 -13.28 7.43
N SER A 492 1.70 -12.97 7.17
CA SER A 492 0.60 -13.92 7.37
C SER A 492 0.57 -14.99 6.28
N ALA A 493 -0.12 -16.10 6.51
CA ALA A 493 -0.24 -17.18 5.52
C ALA A 493 -0.93 -16.73 4.23
N SER A 494 -1.88 -15.78 4.31
CA SER A 494 -2.60 -15.22 3.16
C SER A 494 -1.85 -14.08 2.47
N ASP A 495 -0.93 -13.43 3.18
CA ASP A 495 -0.10 -12.32 2.69
C ASP A 495 1.35 -12.47 3.19
N PRO A 496 2.08 -13.50 2.69
CA PRO A 496 3.45 -13.77 3.10
C PRO A 496 4.39 -12.64 2.66
N TYR A 497 5.47 -12.41 3.41
CA TYR A 497 6.54 -11.49 3.02
C TYR A 497 7.05 -11.82 1.62
N ARG A 498 7.20 -10.79 0.79
CA ARG A 498 7.81 -10.86 -0.53
C ARG A 498 9.12 -10.10 -0.55
N LEU A 499 10.10 -10.65 -1.24
CA LEU A 499 11.45 -10.11 -1.27
C LEU A 499 11.74 -9.46 -2.61
N VAL A 500 12.54 -8.40 -2.58
CA VAL A 500 13.04 -7.75 -3.79
C VAL A 500 13.95 -8.74 -4.56
N VAL A 501 13.65 -8.96 -5.85
CA VAL A 501 14.32 -9.95 -6.70
C VAL A 501 15.29 -9.30 -7.67
#